data_1e65ba7c70b84c8a36bf097dc12c4e15
#
_entry.id   1e65ba7c70b84c8a36bf097dc12c4e15
#
_cell.length_a   1.000
_cell.length_b   1.000
_cell.length_c   1.000
_cell.angle_alpha   90.00
_cell.angle_beta   90.00
_cell.angle_gamma   90.00
#
_symmetry.space_group_name_H-M   'P 1'
#
loop_
_entity.id
_entity.type
_entity.pdbx_description
1 polymer ?
#
loop_
_entity_poly.entity_id
_entity_poly.type
_entity_poly.pdbx_seq_one_letter_code
_entity_poly.pdbx_strand_id
1 'polypeptide(L)'
;MGLLEAVLRSPTWRQRLWAWWYPFFTRRIRDQKIDFLNYSFATSSHAPLALQPEDELNRPNLQLYAHVTAGAPWTGARVLEVSSGHGGGASYLTRTYQPLSYVGLDLNPAAVQYCEGRHAVKGLTFKRGNALALPFPDRTFDLLINVEASHCYPDFPKFLQEVARVLKPQGTFYYADLRPADEVEGWLQDLTSEPALRLERMQLINPEVLAGMRLNTPRYTAMVQRAFPSYLQKITLDFAGVEGSRIYNELAAGNLSYRSFRLQRL
;
A
#
# COMPACT_ATOMS: atom_id res chain seq x y z
N MET A 1 -27.60 -5.78 -10.43
CA MET A 1 -26.68 -4.98 -9.61
C MET A 1 -26.92 -5.36 -8.16
N GLY A 2 -26.00 -6.09 -7.53
CA GLY A 2 -26.20 -6.59 -6.18
C GLY A 2 -26.05 -5.47 -5.14
N LEU A 3 -26.67 -5.64 -3.96
CA LEU A 3 -26.62 -4.71 -2.83
C LEU A 3 -25.15 -4.36 -2.46
N LEU A 4 -24.25 -5.32 -2.57
CA LEU A 4 -22.82 -5.17 -2.31
C LEU A 4 -22.14 -4.20 -3.32
N GLU A 5 -22.51 -4.25 -4.60
CA GLU A 5 -21.99 -3.35 -5.61
C GLU A 5 -22.44 -1.89 -5.38
N ALA A 6 -23.69 -1.70 -4.96
CA ALA A 6 -24.20 -0.36 -4.62
C ALA A 6 -23.47 0.22 -3.38
N VAL A 7 -23.18 -0.62 -2.38
CA VAL A 7 -22.40 -0.24 -1.18
C VAL A 7 -20.96 0.13 -1.57
N LEU A 8 -20.31 -0.62 -2.44
CA LEU A 8 -18.93 -0.36 -2.87
C LEU A 8 -18.79 0.88 -3.76
N ARG A 9 -19.85 1.32 -4.44
CA ARG A 9 -19.88 2.57 -5.21
C ARG A 9 -20.06 3.83 -4.37
N SER A 10 -20.60 3.72 -3.16
CA SER A 10 -20.75 4.87 -2.25
C SER A 10 -19.48 5.09 -1.42
N PRO A 11 -18.80 6.24 -1.54
CA PRO A 11 -17.56 6.51 -0.78
C PRO A 11 -17.73 6.36 0.74
N THR A 12 -18.85 6.83 1.28
CA THR A 12 -19.15 6.77 2.72
C THR A 12 -19.42 5.36 3.23
N TRP A 13 -20.15 4.52 2.46
CA TRP A 13 -20.39 3.12 2.83
C TRP A 13 -19.14 2.26 2.64
N ARG A 14 -18.36 2.53 1.60
CA ARG A 14 -17.06 1.90 1.36
C ARG A 14 -16.11 2.16 2.54
N GLN A 15 -16.00 3.41 2.99
CA GLN A 15 -15.17 3.76 4.15
C GLN A 15 -15.62 3.04 5.43
N ARG A 16 -16.94 2.99 5.72
CA ARG A 16 -17.49 2.28 6.89
C ARG A 16 -17.21 0.78 6.83
N LEU A 17 -17.37 0.19 5.66
CA LEU A 17 -17.09 -1.23 5.45
C LEU A 17 -15.61 -1.54 5.71
N TRP A 18 -14.70 -0.75 5.15
CA TRP A 18 -13.26 -0.91 5.33
C TRP A 18 -12.82 -0.61 6.76
N ALA A 19 -13.38 0.39 7.42
CA ALA A 19 -13.11 0.71 8.82
C ALA A 19 -13.50 -0.43 9.79
N TRP A 20 -14.49 -1.26 9.42
CA TRP A 20 -14.87 -2.47 10.16
C TRP A 20 -14.04 -3.69 9.72
N TRP A 21 -13.83 -3.88 8.40
CA TRP A 21 -13.18 -5.05 7.84
C TRP A 21 -11.70 -5.15 8.21
N TYR A 22 -10.93 -4.09 8.06
CA TYR A 22 -9.49 -4.11 8.35
C TYR A 22 -9.16 -4.45 9.80
N PRO A 23 -9.80 -3.88 10.84
CA PRO A 23 -9.58 -4.30 12.23
C PRO A 23 -10.00 -5.75 12.50
N PHE A 24 -11.11 -6.21 11.89
CA PHE A 24 -11.55 -7.60 12.01
C PHE A 24 -10.52 -8.54 11.38
N PHE A 25 -10.10 -8.25 10.15
CA PHE A 25 -9.09 -9.01 9.42
C PHE A 25 -7.76 -9.06 10.18
N THR A 26 -7.23 -7.92 10.62
CA THR A 26 -5.98 -7.82 11.39
C THR A 26 -6.01 -8.73 12.64
N ARG A 27 -7.11 -8.68 13.41
CA ARG A 27 -7.25 -9.53 14.61
C ARG A 27 -7.28 -11.01 14.25
N ARG A 28 -7.94 -11.38 13.16
CA ARG A 28 -8.11 -12.78 12.75
C ARG A 28 -6.82 -13.39 12.23
N ILE A 29 -5.98 -12.62 11.56
CA ILE A 29 -4.72 -13.10 10.97
C ILE A 29 -3.49 -12.80 11.82
N ARG A 30 -3.66 -12.22 13.02
CA ARG A 30 -2.55 -11.83 13.92
C ARG A 30 -1.55 -12.96 14.13
N ASP A 31 -2.03 -14.18 14.37
CA ASP A 31 -1.20 -15.36 14.63
C ASP A 31 -0.57 -15.95 13.36
N GLN A 32 -1.04 -15.53 12.18
CA GLN A 32 -0.51 -15.98 10.89
C GLN A 32 0.75 -15.19 10.45
N LYS A 33 1.16 -14.18 11.22
CA LYS A 33 2.33 -13.32 10.94
C LYS A 33 2.32 -12.77 9.51
N ILE A 34 1.18 -12.23 9.10
CA ILE A 34 1.03 -11.60 7.78
C ILE A 34 1.47 -10.15 7.89
N ASP A 35 2.65 -9.87 7.40
CA ASP A 35 3.28 -8.55 7.48
C ASP A 35 2.91 -7.65 6.28
N PHE A 36 2.29 -8.20 5.21
CA PHE A 36 1.95 -7.50 3.97
C PHE A 36 0.47 -7.63 3.63
N LEU A 37 -0.14 -6.50 3.28
CA LEU A 37 -1.53 -6.41 2.81
C LEU A 37 -1.62 -5.94 1.34
N ASN A 38 -0.49 -5.56 0.75
CA ASN A 38 -0.40 -5.16 -0.64
C ASN A 38 -0.40 -6.37 -1.57
N TYR A 39 -0.87 -6.15 -2.80
CA TYR A 39 -0.69 -7.12 -3.87
C TYR A 39 0.79 -7.29 -4.20
N SER A 40 1.07 -8.38 -4.89
CA SER A 40 2.43 -8.77 -5.21
C SER A 40 2.88 -8.12 -6.52
N PHE A 41 4.19 -8.10 -6.74
CA PHE A 41 4.80 -7.62 -7.97
C PHE A 41 5.92 -8.58 -8.38
N ALA A 42 5.99 -8.94 -9.66
CA ALA A 42 7.10 -9.72 -10.18
C ALA A 42 7.45 -9.28 -11.59
N THR A 43 8.75 -9.17 -11.86
CA THR A 43 9.28 -8.82 -13.18
C THR A 43 10.59 -9.55 -13.41
N SER A 44 10.84 -9.92 -14.68
CA SER A 44 12.16 -10.39 -15.14
C SER A 44 13.10 -9.25 -15.56
N SER A 45 12.59 -8.02 -15.61
CA SER A 45 13.33 -6.85 -16.11
C SER A 45 14.30 -6.26 -15.10
N HIS A 46 14.23 -6.67 -13.83
CA HIS A 46 15.10 -6.17 -12.76
C HIS A 46 15.94 -7.32 -12.19
N ALA A 47 17.14 -6.98 -11.72
CA ALA A 47 17.92 -7.93 -10.93
C ALA A 47 17.11 -8.40 -9.71
N PRO A 48 17.22 -9.68 -9.34
CA PRO A 48 16.56 -10.18 -8.13
C PRO A 48 16.96 -9.37 -6.90
N LEU A 49 15.99 -9.03 -6.04
CA LEU A 49 16.30 -8.40 -4.76
C LEU A 49 17.17 -9.33 -3.92
N ALA A 50 18.25 -8.80 -3.36
CA ALA A 50 19.02 -9.48 -2.32
C ALA A 50 18.22 -9.41 -1.02
N LEU A 51 17.56 -10.49 -0.65
CA LEU A 51 16.72 -10.60 0.54
C LEU A 51 17.39 -11.45 1.60
N GLN A 52 17.06 -11.19 2.86
CA GLN A 52 17.36 -12.12 3.95
C GLN A 52 16.46 -13.36 3.84
N PRO A 53 16.88 -14.53 4.35
CA PRO A 53 16.09 -15.76 4.26
C PRO A 53 14.66 -15.63 4.79
N GLU A 54 14.45 -14.85 5.85
CA GLU A 54 13.14 -14.59 6.44
C GLU A 54 12.22 -13.74 5.57
N ASP A 55 12.76 -12.96 4.64
CA ASP A 55 12.02 -12.11 3.72
C ASP A 55 11.60 -12.83 2.43
N GLU A 56 12.26 -13.97 2.10
CA GLU A 56 12.04 -14.69 0.83
C GLU A 56 10.58 -15.08 0.60
N LEU A 57 9.87 -15.47 1.65
CA LEU A 57 8.46 -15.83 1.57
C LEU A 57 7.58 -14.65 1.10
N ASN A 58 8.02 -13.42 1.35
CA ASN A 58 7.33 -12.19 1.01
C ASN A 58 7.95 -11.48 -0.21
N ARG A 59 8.85 -12.15 -0.93
CA ARG A 59 9.56 -11.57 -2.08
C ARG A 59 8.64 -10.80 -3.05
N PRO A 60 7.51 -11.36 -3.52
CA PRO A 60 6.64 -10.63 -4.46
C PRO A 60 6.02 -9.36 -3.86
N ASN A 61 5.72 -9.34 -2.56
CA ASN A 61 5.22 -8.14 -1.88
C ASN A 61 6.32 -7.08 -1.75
N LEU A 62 7.54 -7.50 -1.39
CA LEU A 62 8.71 -6.64 -1.26
C LEU A 62 9.17 -6.05 -2.60
N GLN A 63 9.03 -6.81 -3.68
CA GLN A 63 9.33 -6.32 -5.03
C GLN A 63 8.48 -5.11 -5.42
N LEU A 64 7.23 -5.04 -4.98
CA LEU A 64 6.40 -3.84 -5.19
C LEU A 64 6.99 -2.62 -4.48
N TYR A 65 7.35 -2.75 -3.19
CA TYR A 65 7.98 -1.66 -2.44
C TYR A 65 9.30 -1.22 -3.08
N ALA A 66 10.14 -2.16 -3.47
CA ALA A 66 11.41 -1.87 -4.15
C ALA A 66 11.20 -1.18 -5.50
N HIS A 67 10.20 -1.61 -6.29
CA HIS A 67 9.83 -0.96 -7.54
C HIS A 67 9.35 0.47 -7.34
N VAL A 68 8.42 0.67 -6.41
CA VAL A 68 7.81 1.99 -6.14
C VAL A 68 8.87 2.98 -5.66
N THR A 69 9.79 2.54 -4.79
CA THR A 69 10.81 3.40 -4.17
C THR A 69 12.17 3.37 -4.90
N ALA A 70 12.20 2.83 -6.13
CA ALA A 70 13.44 2.73 -6.90
C ALA A 70 14.10 4.11 -7.11
N GLY A 71 15.40 4.19 -6.75
CA GLY A 71 16.18 5.43 -6.85
C GLY A 71 15.90 6.45 -5.76
N ALA A 72 15.21 6.07 -4.68
CA ALA A 72 14.98 6.98 -3.54
C ALA A 72 16.30 7.34 -2.82
N PRO A 73 16.50 8.61 -2.44
CA PRO A 73 17.68 9.07 -1.72
C PRO A 73 17.54 8.79 -0.21
N TRP A 74 17.82 7.56 0.19
CA TRP A 74 17.57 7.07 1.56
C TRP A 74 18.52 7.64 2.63
N THR A 75 19.76 7.95 2.24
CA THR A 75 20.80 8.37 3.18
C THR A 75 20.42 9.67 3.88
N GLY A 76 20.31 9.63 5.20
CA GLY A 76 19.93 10.79 6.02
C GLY A 76 18.45 11.20 5.90
N ALA A 77 17.62 10.47 5.14
CA ALA A 77 16.23 10.81 4.90
C ALA A 77 15.33 10.55 6.12
N ARG A 78 14.39 11.45 6.36
CA ARG A 78 13.24 11.24 7.22
C ARG A 78 12.08 10.76 6.35
N VAL A 79 11.57 9.57 6.65
CA VAL A 79 10.57 8.88 5.83
C VAL A 79 9.25 8.78 6.56
N LEU A 80 8.16 9.05 5.86
CA LEU A 80 6.79 8.76 6.30
C LEU A 80 6.14 7.78 5.34
N GLU A 81 5.65 6.67 5.84
CA GLU A 81 4.72 5.79 5.12
C GLU A 81 3.31 6.00 5.66
N VAL A 82 2.39 6.43 4.81
CA VAL A 82 0.99 6.66 5.17
C VAL A 82 0.17 5.43 4.82
N SER A 83 -0.63 4.96 5.78
CA SER A 83 -1.36 3.69 5.73
C SER A 83 -0.42 2.49 5.57
N SER A 84 0.53 2.36 6.52
CA SER A 84 1.56 1.32 6.52
C SER A 84 1.04 -0.09 6.78
N GLY A 85 -0.25 -0.25 7.07
CA GLY A 85 -0.89 -1.54 7.31
C GLY A 85 -0.19 -2.33 8.42
N HIS A 86 0.29 -3.53 8.11
CA HIS A 86 1.00 -4.40 9.05
C HIS A 86 2.53 -4.16 9.09
N GLY A 87 3.02 -3.12 8.45
CA GLY A 87 4.39 -2.63 8.60
C GLY A 87 5.50 -3.42 7.90
N GLY A 88 5.17 -4.43 7.10
CA GLY A 88 6.17 -5.25 6.41
C GLY A 88 7.07 -4.43 5.47
N GLY A 89 6.47 -3.52 4.68
CA GLY A 89 7.19 -2.58 3.82
C GLY A 89 8.10 -1.65 4.63
N ALA A 90 7.55 -1.01 5.67
CA ALA A 90 8.29 -0.14 6.57
C ALA A 90 9.50 -0.85 7.21
N SER A 91 9.29 -2.07 7.72
CA SER A 91 10.34 -2.88 8.32
C SER A 91 11.45 -3.23 7.32
N TYR A 92 11.09 -3.70 6.13
CA TYR A 92 12.03 -4.04 5.08
C TYR A 92 12.85 -2.83 4.62
N LEU A 93 12.18 -1.73 4.26
CA LEU A 93 12.84 -0.52 3.76
C LEU A 93 13.77 0.09 4.81
N THR A 94 13.37 0.08 6.10
CA THR A 94 14.21 0.59 7.18
C THR A 94 15.45 -0.28 7.38
N ARG A 95 15.33 -1.61 7.39
CA ARG A 95 16.47 -2.53 7.55
C ARG A 95 17.43 -2.45 6.37
N THR A 96 16.90 -2.34 5.16
CA THR A 96 17.68 -2.37 3.92
C THR A 96 18.41 -1.06 3.66
N TYR A 97 17.73 0.09 3.82
CA TYR A 97 18.27 1.38 3.40
C TYR A 97 18.71 2.29 4.55
N GLN A 98 18.38 1.95 5.79
CA GLN A 98 18.81 2.64 7.01
C GLN A 98 18.65 4.17 6.95
N PRO A 99 17.44 4.70 6.66
CA PRO A 99 17.19 6.13 6.67
C PRO A 99 17.43 6.71 8.08
N LEU A 100 17.51 8.04 8.19
CA LEU A 100 17.66 8.71 9.50
C LEU A 100 16.50 8.35 10.45
N SER A 101 15.27 8.33 9.92
CA SER A 101 14.09 7.86 10.65
C SER A 101 13.01 7.40 9.67
N TYR A 102 12.22 6.44 10.09
CA TYR A 102 11.04 5.94 9.37
C TYR A 102 9.83 5.90 10.29
N VAL A 103 8.75 6.54 9.87
CA VAL A 103 7.47 6.52 10.58
C VAL A 103 6.44 5.82 9.72
N GLY A 104 5.92 4.68 10.19
CA GLY A 104 4.72 4.06 9.63
C GLY A 104 3.47 4.64 10.30
N LEU A 105 2.56 5.21 9.54
CA LEU A 105 1.31 5.77 10.04
C LEU A 105 0.14 4.94 9.54
N ASP A 106 -0.78 4.57 10.42
CA ASP A 106 -2.01 3.89 10.04
C ASP A 106 -3.21 4.39 10.86
N LEU A 107 -4.40 4.38 10.26
CA LEU A 107 -5.64 4.75 10.95
C LEU A 107 -6.10 3.67 11.92
N ASN A 108 -5.80 2.39 11.60
CA ASN A 108 -6.22 1.22 12.36
C ASN A 108 -5.33 1.02 13.61
N PRO A 109 -5.85 1.24 14.84
CA PRO A 109 -5.06 1.06 16.05
C PRO A 109 -4.59 -0.38 16.28
N ALA A 110 -5.32 -1.38 15.75
CA ALA A 110 -4.92 -2.78 15.85
C ALA A 110 -3.72 -3.10 14.96
N ALA A 111 -3.62 -2.45 13.79
CA ALA A 111 -2.46 -2.56 12.92
C ALA A 111 -1.22 -1.91 13.57
N VAL A 112 -1.37 -0.71 14.13
CA VAL A 112 -0.27 -0.03 14.85
C VAL A 112 0.24 -0.89 16.00
N GLN A 113 -0.65 -1.42 16.84
CA GLN A 113 -0.28 -2.32 17.94
C GLN A 113 0.42 -3.61 17.44
N TYR A 114 -0.05 -4.17 16.33
CA TYR A 114 0.61 -5.32 15.69
C TYR A 114 2.02 -4.96 15.26
N CYS A 115 2.20 -3.83 14.59
CA CYS A 115 3.50 -3.37 14.10
C CYS A 115 4.49 -3.13 15.23
N GLU A 116 4.09 -2.47 16.32
CA GLU A 116 4.93 -2.20 17.49
C GLU A 116 5.42 -3.49 18.15
N GLY A 117 4.57 -4.51 18.22
CA GLY A 117 4.95 -5.81 18.77
C GLY A 117 5.74 -6.71 17.81
N ARG A 118 5.68 -6.43 16.52
CA ARG A 118 6.24 -7.29 15.45
C ARG A 118 7.57 -6.80 14.90
N HIS A 119 7.76 -5.49 14.75
CA HIS A 119 8.87 -4.88 14.01
C HIS A 119 9.76 -4.03 14.92
N ALA A 120 10.64 -4.68 15.67
CA ALA A 120 11.66 -4.00 16.49
C ALA A 120 12.89 -3.63 15.64
N VAL A 121 12.76 -2.60 14.79
CA VAL A 121 13.82 -2.13 13.90
C VAL A 121 14.31 -0.75 14.35
N LYS A 122 15.62 -0.59 14.49
CA LYS A 122 16.22 0.71 14.89
C LYS A 122 15.87 1.79 13.84
N GLY A 123 15.37 2.91 14.31
CA GLY A 123 14.97 4.04 13.44
C GLY A 123 13.55 3.95 12.88
N LEU A 124 12.84 2.81 13.11
CA LEU A 124 11.44 2.63 12.73
C LEU A 124 10.52 2.86 13.93
N THR A 125 9.46 3.63 13.71
CA THR A 125 8.37 3.82 14.70
C THR A 125 7.03 3.72 14.01
N PHE A 126 5.99 3.33 14.75
CA PHE A 126 4.62 3.30 14.24
C PHE A 126 3.76 4.29 15.00
N LYS A 127 2.80 4.91 14.31
CA LYS A 127 1.93 5.92 14.89
C LYS A 127 0.52 5.81 14.31
N ARG A 128 -0.48 5.96 15.17
CA ARG A 128 -1.85 6.10 14.71
C ARG A 128 -2.08 7.50 14.15
N GLY A 129 -2.74 7.59 12.97
CA GLY A 129 -3.10 8.88 12.37
C GLY A 129 -4.01 8.73 11.16
N ASN A 130 -4.59 9.87 10.77
CA ASN A 130 -5.46 9.98 9.61
C ASN A 130 -4.67 10.58 8.43
N ALA A 131 -4.73 9.93 7.27
CA ALA A 131 -4.10 10.40 6.04
C ALA A 131 -4.59 11.79 5.61
N LEU A 132 -5.83 12.15 5.93
CA LEU A 132 -6.45 13.45 5.59
C LEU A 132 -6.17 14.57 6.61
N ALA A 133 -5.43 14.25 7.68
CA ALA A 133 -4.99 15.19 8.71
C ALA A 133 -3.75 14.61 9.39
N LEU A 134 -2.62 14.67 8.70
CA LEU A 134 -1.36 14.08 9.14
C LEU A 134 -0.85 14.78 10.41
N PRO A 135 -0.59 14.04 11.51
CA PRO A 135 -0.21 14.62 12.80
C PRO A 135 1.26 15.00 12.87
N PHE A 136 1.74 15.69 11.85
CA PHE A 136 3.13 16.14 11.71
C PHE A 136 3.19 17.61 11.29
N PRO A 137 4.24 18.34 11.69
CA PRO A 137 4.49 19.69 11.21
C PRO A 137 4.74 19.74 9.69
N ASP A 138 4.60 20.92 9.11
CA ASP A 138 4.94 21.16 7.73
C ASP A 138 6.43 20.86 7.47
N ARG A 139 6.75 20.46 6.26
CA ARG A 139 8.13 20.29 5.78
C ARG A 139 9.00 19.42 6.71
N THR A 140 8.42 18.29 7.18
CA THR A 140 9.08 17.39 8.13
C THR A 140 9.85 16.28 7.43
N PHE A 141 9.32 15.74 6.32
CA PHE A 141 9.82 14.53 5.68
C PHE A 141 10.52 14.80 4.35
N ASP A 142 11.54 14.00 4.08
CA ASP A 142 12.26 14.01 2.79
C ASP A 142 11.55 13.07 1.79
N LEU A 143 11.04 11.93 2.28
CA LEU A 143 10.33 10.92 1.49
C LEU A 143 8.97 10.61 2.12
N LEU A 144 7.95 10.51 1.28
CA LEU A 144 6.64 10.01 1.66
C LEU A 144 6.28 8.81 0.78
N ILE A 145 5.76 7.76 1.38
CA ILE A 145 5.39 6.52 0.70
C ILE A 145 3.91 6.23 0.97
N ASN A 146 3.18 5.83 -0.06
CA ASN A 146 1.82 5.30 0.07
C ASN A 146 1.61 4.20 -0.96
N VAL A 147 1.30 2.99 -0.49
CA VAL A 147 1.13 1.81 -1.33
C VAL A 147 -0.22 1.18 -1.06
N GLU A 148 -1.07 1.08 -2.09
CA GLU A 148 -2.37 0.41 -2.06
C GLU A 148 -3.31 0.85 -0.92
N ALA A 149 -3.46 2.14 -0.72
CA ALA A 149 -4.27 2.64 0.38
C ALA A 149 -5.24 3.76 -0.01
N SER A 150 -4.84 4.65 -0.91
CA SER A 150 -5.61 5.86 -1.18
C SER A 150 -6.93 5.60 -1.90
N HIS A 151 -7.11 4.43 -2.52
CA HIS A 151 -8.41 4.01 -3.07
C HIS A 151 -9.50 3.86 -1.97
N CYS A 152 -9.08 3.78 -0.70
CA CYS A 152 -9.98 3.77 0.46
C CYS A 152 -10.26 5.16 1.03
N TYR A 153 -9.56 6.21 0.57
CA TYR A 153 -9.70 7.55 1.15
C TYR A 153 -10.95 8.24 0.61
N PRO A 154 -11.74 8.90 1.46
CA PRO A 154 -12.94 9.61 1.02
C PRO A 154 -12.65 10.91 0.26
N ASP A 155 -11.44 11.47 0.42
CA ASP A 155 -11.03 12.76 -0.14
C ASP A 155 -9.55 12.66 -0.57
N PHE A 156 -9.31 12.23 -1.80
CA PHE A 156 -7.97 12.07 -2.33
C PHE A 156 -7.25 13.41 -2.55
N PRO A 157 -7.89 14.48 -3.07
CA PRO A 157 -7.29 15.82 -3.13
C PRO A 157 -6.82 16.33 -1.77
N LYS A 158 -7.62 16.12 -0.70
CA LYS A 158 -7.20 16.49 0.66
C LYS A 158 -5.97 15.73 1.13
N PHE A 159 -5.85 14.46 0.78
CA PHE A 159 -4.65 13.68 1.06
C PHE A 159 -3.42 14.28 0.34
N LEU A 160 -3.54 14.66 -0.94
CA LEU A 160 -2.44 15.29 -1.69
C LEU A 160 -1.99 16.62 -1.07
N GLN A 161 -2.92 17.44 -0.57
CA GLN A 161 -2.59 18.64 0.19
C GLN A 161 -1.76 18.33 1.45
N GLU A 162 -2.12 17.29 2.19
CA GLU A 162 -1.37 16.86 3.36
C GLU A 162 0.03 16.30 2.98
N VAL A 163 0.13 15.54 1.87
CA VAL A 163 1.41 15.10 1.31
C VAL A 163 2.30 16.30 1.01
N ALA A 164 1.78 17.29 0.26
CA ALA A 164 2.50 18.51 -0.08
C ALA A 164 2.91 19.30 1.17
N ARG A 165 2.04 19.36 2.18
CA ARG A 165 2.31 20.10 3.42
C ARG A 165 3.47 19.50 4.21
N VAL A 166 3.46 18.17 4.42
CA VAL A 166 4.44 17.53 5.30
C VAL A 166 5.78 17.23 4.63
N LEU A 167 5.82 17.16 3.28
CA LEU A 167 7.07 17.04 2.55
C LEU A 167 7.88 18.35 2.60
N LYS A 168 9.18 18.22 2.71
CA LYS A 168 10.12 19.33 2.49
C LYS A 168 10.13 19.77 1.03
N PRO A 169 10.55 21.02 0.69
CA PRO A 169 10.88 21.38 -0.68
C PRO A 169 11.88 20.36 -1.27
N GLN A 170 11.65 19.93 -2.51
CA GLN A 170 12.39 18.88 -3.20
C GLN A 170 12.20 17.46 -2.60
N GLY A 171 11.40 17.29 -1.56
CA GLY A 171 11.00 15.99 -1.06
C GLY A 171 10.19 15.19 -2.08
N THR A 172 10.20 13.87 -1.98
CA THR A 172 9.59 12.97 -2.99
C THR A 172 8.45 12.16 -2.41
N PHE A 173 7.35 12.10 -3.14
CA PHE A 173 6.22 11.21 -2.89
C PHE A 173 6.30 10.00 -3.83
N TYR A 174 6.50 8.83 -3.25
CA TYR A 174 6.47 7.52 -3.89
C TYR A 174 5.10 6.89 -3.67
N TYR A 175 4.39 6.64 -4.75
CA TYR A 175 3.00 6.27 -4.68
C TYR A 175 2.66 5.13 -5.63
N ALA A 176 1.88 4.16 -5.17
CA ALA A 176 1.31 3.14 -6.03
C ALA A 176 -0.09 2.76 -5.56
N ASP A 177 -1.02 2.70 -6.49
CA ASP A 177 -2.41 2.33 -6.18
C ASP A 177 -3.14 1.86 -7.44
N LEU A 178 -4.39 1.43 -7.25
CA LEU A 178 -5.27 0.99 -8.34
C LEU A 178 -6.59 1.77 -8.34
N ARG A 179 -7.15 1.92 -9.52
CA ARG A 179 -8.49 2.51 -9.74
C ARG A 179 -9.22 1.75 -10.84
N PRO A 180 -10.57 1.78 -10.85
CA PRO A 180 -11.36 1.44 -12.02
C PRO A 180 -10.87 2.21 -13.25
N ALA A 181 -10.91 1.56 -14.43
CA ALA A 181 -10.37 2.15 -15.65
C ALA A 181 -11.09 3.46 -16.03
N ASP A 182 -12.39 3.57 -15.72
CA ASP A 182 -13.23 4.74 -15.94
C ASP A 182 -12.97 5.88 -14.93
N GLU A 183 -12.30 5.60 -13.79
CA GLU A 183 -11.91 6.61 -12.79
C GLU A 183 -10.48 7.13 -13.01
N VAL A 184 -9.71 6.55 -13.94
CA VAL A 184 -8.26 6.86 -14.09
C VAL A 184 -8.04 8.31 -14.51
N GLU A 185 -8.85 8.85 -15.41
CA GLU A 185 -8.70 10.24 -15.86
C GLU A 185 -8.88 11.23 -14.71
N GLY A 186 -9.93 11.09 -13.91
CA GLY A 186 -10.15 11.92 -12.72
C GLY A 186 -9.05 11.76 -11.68
N TRP A 187 -8.57 10.53 -11.47
CA TRP A 187 -7.44 10.27 -10.58
C TRP A 187 -6.15 10.99 -11.02
N LEU A 188 -5.84 10.98 -12.31
CA LEU A 188 -4.68 11.67 -12.86
C LEU A 188 -4.86 13.20 -12.79
N GLN A 189 -6.07 13.69 -13.01
CA GLN A 189 -6.40 15.10 -12.85
C GLN A 189 -6.17 15.54 -11.39
N ASP A 190 -6.63 14.78 -10.40
CA ASP A 190 -6.37 15.08 -8.98
C ASP A 190 -4.87 15.13 -8.69
N LEU A 191 -4.09 14.14 -9.15
CA LEU A 191 -2.63 14.07 -8.95
C LEU A 191 -1.88 15.27 -9.53
N THR A 192 -2.37 15.85 -10.62
CA THR A 192 -1.74 16.99 -11.30
C THR A 192 -2.33 18.34 -10.89
N SER A 193 -3.43 18.36 -10.14
CA SER A 193 -4.10 19.59 -9.69
C SER A 193 -3.49 20.20 -8.43
N GLU A 194 -2.70 19.41 -7.63
CA GLU A 194 -2.02 19.94 -6.46
C GLU A 194 -0.77 20.74 -6.90
N PRO A 195 -0.80 22.09 -6.80
CA PRO A 195 0.24 22.95 -7.43
C PRO A 195 1.62 22.78 -6.79
N ALA A 196 1.68 22.26 -5.58
CA ALA A 196 2.94 22.04 -4.88
C ALA A 196 3.59 20.69 -5.22
N LEU A 197 2.93 19.83 -6.00
CA LEU A 197 3.44 18.53 -6.41
C LEU A 197 3.60 18.47 -7.94
N ARG A 198 4.77 18.04 -8.40
CA ARG A 198 5.07 17.83 -9.82
C ARG A 198 5.18 16.33 -10.09
N LEU A 199 4.36 15.81 -10.98
CA LEU A 199 4.46 14.44 -11.45
C LEU A 199 5.74 14.27 -12.30
N GLU A 200 6.64 13.40 -11.87
CA GLU A 200 7.90 13.11 -12.57
C GLU A 200 7.87 11.78 -13.34
N ARG A 201 7.18 10.79 -12.78
CA ARG A 201 7.10 9.46 -13.38
C ARG A 201 5.73 8.85 -13.09
N MET A 202 5.18 8.20 -14.10
CA MET A 202 4.01 7.34 -14.01
C MET A 202 4.26 6.06 -14.81
N GLN A 203 3.84 4.92 -14.28
CA GLN A 203 3.97 3.64 -14.95
C GLN A 203 2.74 2.77 -14.66
N LEU A 204 2.14 2.21 -15.71
CA LEU A 204 1.15 1.13 -15.60
C LEU A 204 1.90 -0.17 -15.28
N ILE A 205 1.49 -0.87 -14.24
CA ILE A 205 2.18 -2.07 -13.72
C ILE A 205 1.26 -3.29 -13.58
N ASN A 206 0.11 -3.30 -14.27
CA ASN A 206 -0.82 -4.45 -14.24
C ASN A 206 -0.13 -5.79 -14.54
N PRO A 207 0.71 -5.91 -15.61
CA PRO A 207 1.33 -7.19 -15.94
C PRO A 207 2.21 -7.75 -14.83
N GLU A 208 3.01 -6.89 -14.20
CA GLU A 208 3.92 -7.26 -13.13
C GLU A 208 3.18 -7.60 -11.84
N VAL A 209 2.11 -6.87 -11.55
CA VAL A 209 1.23 -7.17 -10.40
C VAL A 209 0.54 -8.51 -10.60
N LEU A 210 -0.04 -8.78 -11.77
CA LEU A 210 -0.65 -10.08 -12.09
C LEU A 210 0.35 -11.24 -11.99
N ALA A 211 1.60 -11.04 -12.46
CA ALA A 211 2.65 -12.04 -12.33
C ALA A 211 2.97 -12.33 -10.84
N GLY A 212 3.08 -11.28 -10.02
CA GLY A 212 3.29 -11.41 -8.58
C GLY A 212 2.13 -12.10 -7.86
N MET A 213 0.88 -11.75 -8.19
CA MET A 213 -0.33 -12.36 -7.62
C MET A 213 -0.37 -13.88 -7.90
N ARG A 214 0.00 -14.32 -9.13
CA ARG A 214 0.13 -15.75 -9.45
C ARG A 214 1.14 -16.46 -8.55
N LEU A 215 2.32 -15.87 -8.34
CA LEU A 215 3.34 -16.45 -7.48
C LEU A 215 2.89 -16.63 -6.03
N ASN A 216 2.09 -15.70 -5.50
CA ASN A 216 1.57 -15.78 -4.13
C ASN A 216 0.28 -16.58 -3.98
N THR A 217 -0.40 -16.95 -5.07
CA THR A 217 -1.68 -17.66 -5.04
C THR A 217 -1.66 -18.94 -4.19
N PRO A 218 -0.71 -19.88 -4.35
CA PRO A 218 -0.72 -21.11 -3.55
C PRO A 218 -0.63 -20.83 -2.05
N ARG A 219 0.22 -19.88 -1.65
CA ARG A 219 0.43 -19.48 -0.27
C ARG A 219 -0.83 -18.86 0.34
N TYR A 220 -1.42 -17.88 -0.33
CA TYR A 220 -2.61 -17.19 0.17
C TYR A 220 -3.83 -18.11 0.21
N THR A 221 -3.98 -19.00 -0.77
CA THR A 221 -5.04 -20.00 -0.76
C THR A 221 -4.92 -20.93 0.45
N ALA A 222 -3.74 -21.49 0.70
CA ALA A 222 -3.51 -22.35 1.86
C ALA A 222 -3.72 -21.62 3.21
N MET A 223 -3.30 -20.36 3.28
CA MET A 223 -3.51 -19.54 4.48
C MET A 223 -5.00 -19.28 4.73
N VAL A 224 -5.75 -18.87 3.71
CA VAL A 224 -7.18 -18.58 3.83
C VAL A 224 -7.96 -19.83 4.21
N GLN A 225 -7.66 -20.99 3.61
CA GLN A 225 -8.28 -22.26 3.96
C GLN A 225 -8.06 -22.66 5.42
N ARG A 226 -6.89 -22.33 5.97
CA ARG A 226 -6.54 -22.63 7.38
C ARG A 226 -7.15 -21.63 8.36
N ALA A 227 -7.17 -20.34 8.03
CA ALA A 227 -7.50 -19.27 8.98
C ALA A 227 -8.99 -18.89 8.98
N PHE A 228 -9.73 -19.18 7.90
CA PHE A 228 -11.10 -18.71 7.72
C PHE A 228 -12.10 -19.84 7.51
N PRO A 229 -13.32 -19.71 8.09
CA PRO A 229 -14.42 -20.64 7.81
C PRO A 229 -14.78 -20.64 6.31
N SER A 230 -15.31 -21.75 5.81
CA SER A 230 -15.61 -21.95 4.38
C SER A 230 -16.46 -20.84 3.76
N TYR A 231 -17.45 -20.33 4.50
CA TYR A 231 -18.35 -19.26 4.02
C TYR A 231 -17.66 -17.88 3.87
N LEU A 232 -16.49 -17.66 4.48
CA LEU A 232 -15.69 -16.44 4.33
C LEU A 232 -14.51 -16.60 3.36
N GLN A 233 -14.15 -17.83 2.97
CA GLN A 233 -12.96 -18.09 2.17
C GLN A 233 -13.02 -17.37 0.81
N LYS A 234 -14.16 -17.44 0.12
CA LYS A 234 -14.30 -16.80 -1.20
C LYS A 234 -14.05 -15.30 -1.14
N ILE A 235 -14.68 -14.58 -0.21
CA ILE A 235 -14.49 -13.13 -0.08
C ILE A 235 -13.07 -12.79 0.37
N THR A 236 -12.45 -13.62 1.20
CA THR A 236 -11.07 -13.43 1.65
C THR A 236 -10.06 -13.69 0.54
N LEU A 237 -10.29 -14.68 -0.33
CA LEU A 237 -9.48 -14.95 -1.52
C LEU A 237 -9.61 -13.83 -2.55
N ASP A 238 -10.80 -13.28 -2.74
CA ASP A 238 -11.00 -12.09 -3.58
C ASP A 238 -10.21 -10.90 -3.04
N PHE A 239 -10.23 -10.67 -1.73
CA PHE A 239 -9.45 -9.62 -1.06
C PHE A 239 -7.93 -9.86 -1.17
N ALA A 240 -7.48 -11.11 -1.03
CA ALA A 240 -6.07 -11.49 -1.15
C ALA A 240 -5.56 -11.44 -2.61
N GLY A 241 -6.43 -11.26 -3.60
CA GLY A 241 -6.06 -11.13 -4.99
C GLY A 241 -5.42 -12.38 -5.58
N VAL A 242 -5.89 -13.57 -5.21
CA VAL A 242 -5.36 -14.82 -5.79
C VAL A 242 -5.76 -14.95 -7.27
N GLU A 243 -4.99 -15.73 -8.04
CA GLU A 243 -5.31 -16.02 -9.44
C GLU A 243 -6.74 -16.57 -9.58
N GLY A 244 -7.51 -16.03 -10.53
CA GLY A 244 -8.92 -16.34 -10.74
C GLY A 244 -9.89 -15.61 -9.80
N SER A 245 -9.43 -14.86 -8.81
CA SER A 245 -10.27 -13.97 -8.01
C SER A 245 -10.87 -12.84 -8.86
N ARG A 246 -11.91 -12.18 -8.35
CA ARG A 246 -12.53 -11.05 -9.05
C ARG A 246 -11.50 -9.94 -9.35
N ILE A 247 -10.73 -9.53 -8.35
CA ILE A 247 -9.72 -8.46 -8.52
C ILE A 247 -8.66 -8.85 -9.54
N TYR A 248 -8.17 -10.10 -9.51
CA TYR A 248 -7.23 -10.61 -10.48
C TYR A 248 -7.79 -10.53 -11.92
N ASN A 249 -9.04 -10.97 -12.10
CA ASN A 249 -9.70 -10.98 -13.42
C ASN A 249 -9.97 -9.55 -13.92
N GLU A 250 -10.37 -8.62 -13.06
CA GLU A 250 -10.57 -7.20 -13.41
C GLU A 250 -9.25 -6.52 -13.82
N LEU A 251 -8.14 -6.82 -13.12
CA LEU A 251 -6.80 -6.35 -13.51
C LEU A 251 -6.36 -6.94 -14.85
N ALA A 252 -6.60 -8.24 -15.06
CA ALA A 252 -6.24 -8.95 -16.30
C ALA A 252 -7.06 -8.46 -17.50
N ALA A 253 -8.33 -8.12 -17.29
CA ALA A 253 -9.21 -7.56 -18.31
C ALA A 253 -8.95 -6.07 -18.59
N GLY A 254 -8.12 -5.39 -17.78
CA GLY A 254 -7.88 -3.95 -17.89
C GLY A 254 -9.01 -3.08 -17.33
N ASN A 255 -10.01 -3.66 -16.65
CA ASN A 255 -11.08 -2.92 -15.96
C ASN A 255 -10.58 -2.22 -14.69
N LEU A 256 -9.44 -2.67 -14.14
CA LEU A 256 -8.67 -2.00 -13.11
C LEU A 256 -7.31 -1.60 -13.66
N SER A 257 -6.87 -0.40 -13.33
CA SER A 257 -5.56 0.14 -13.68
C SER A 257 -4.72 0.28 -12.42
N TYR A 258 -3.63 -0.48 -12.33
CA TYR A 258 -2.66 -0.36 -11.26
C TYR A 258 -1.45 0.44 -11.75
N ARG A 259 -1.14 1.52 -11.05
CA ARG A 259 -0.06 2.44 -11.46
C ARG A 259 0.87 2.76 -10.31
N SER A 260 2.15 2.98 -10.64
CA SER A 260 3.14 3.59 -9.76
C SER A 260 3.48 4.99 -10.22
N PHE A 261 3.76 5.88 -9.26
CA PHE A 261 4.03 7.29 -9.49
C PHE A 261 5.20 7.76 -8.65
N ARG A 262 5.92 8.73 -9.17
CA ARG A 262 6.85 9.57 -8.41
C ARG A 262 6.49 11.03 -8.61
N LEU A 263 6.24 11.74 -7.52
CA LEU A 263 5.96 13.16 -7.52
C LEU A 263 7.00 13.88 -6.66
N GLN A 264 7.44 15.04 -7.11
CA GLN A 264 8.36 15.91 -6.36
C GLN A 264 7.61 17.12 -5.81
N ARG A 265 7.86 17.46 -4.56
CA ARG A 265 7.42 18.73 -3.99
C ARG A 265 8.27 19.88 -4.53
N LEU A 266 7.58 20.88 -5.09
CA LEU A 266 8.21 22.11 -5.60
C LEU A 266 8.68 23.03 -4.49
#